data_35c2fcd6a1b4e2a8bf33e6cd2c0212d1
#
_entry.id   35c2fcd6a1b4e2a8bf33e6cd2c0212d1
#
_cell.length_a   1.000
_cell.length_b   1.000
_cell.length_c   1.000
_cell.angle_alpha   90.00
_cell.angle_beta   90.00
_cell.angle_gamma   90.00
#
_symmetry.space_group_name_H-M   'P 1'
#
loop_
_entity.id
_entity.type
_entity.pdbx_description
1 polymer ?
#
loop_
_entity_poly.entity_id
_entity_poly.type
_entity_poly.pdbx_seq_one_letter_code
_entity_poly.pdbx_strand_id
1 'polypeptide(L)'
;MGGIAILDMDGTILRKRSIDVLCESLGLSRELLEIDRVSRSLPAFRVGEEIAKFFKGQSKRRLEEIFDTIPLSDGVNSFLEFLGRKQFLIAIATDSYGFLAQRLAQEVGADFVHGHIVEMEGDILTGRLLTPPCCLRVGGCREFAVCKLDLLRRLKRAKDFSLAVGDGDSDFCVMTEADLPVAYRPRTRSLDAVTKFRVSSFAQLEKIVRREVERLEDKNRNK
;
A
#
# COMPACT_ATOMS: atom_id res chain seq x y z
N MET A 1 0.51 8.54 -22.70
CA MET A 1 1.68 7.79 -22.20
C MET A 1 1.20 6.96 -21.02
N GLY A 2 1.28 5.64 -21.13
CA GLY A 2 0.89 4.75 -20.05
C GLY A 2 1.95 4.65 -18.96
N GLY A 3 1.53 4.22 -17.77
CA GLY A 3 2.42 4.06 -16.63
C GLY A 3 1.88 3.06 -15.62
N ILE A 4 2.59 2.89 -14.52
CA ILE A 4 2.19 2.06 -13.39
C ILE A 4 2.20 2.91 -12.13
N ALA A 5 1.12 2.89 -11.37
CA ALA A 5 1.02 3.50 -10.06
C ALA A 5 0.92 2.42 -8.99
N ILE A 6 1.90 2.32 -8.11
CA ILE A 6 1.86 1.50 -6.90
C ILE A 6 1.45 2.41 -5.75
N LEU A 7 0.27 2.18 -5.20
CA LEU A 7 -0.31 2.99 -4.13
C LEU A 7 -0.43 2.13 -2.87
N ASP A 8 0.05 2.68 -1.77
CA ASP A 8 -0.22 2.10 -0.45
C ASP A 8 -1.69 2.29 -0.06
N MET A 9 -2.20 1.40 0.79
CA MET A 9 -3.58 1.42 1.26
C MET A 9 -3.73 2.25 2.53
N ASP A 10 -3.10 1.82 3.60
CA ASP A 10 -3.30 2.30 4.97
C ASP A 10 -2.58 3.63 5.24
N GLY A 11 -3.32 4.70 5.56
CA GLY A 11 -2.75 6.04 5.73
C GLY A 11 -2.47 6.77 4.41
N THR A 12 -2.73 6.11 3.27
CA THR A 12 -2.59 6.67 1.92
C THR A 12 -3.97 6.75 1.24
N ILE A 13 -4.48 5.68 0.64
CA ILE A 13 -5.85 5.63 0.08
C ILE A 13 -6.88 5.75 1.19
N LEU A 14 -6.70 5.00 2.28
CA LEU A 14 -7.49 5.08 3.49
C LEU A 14 -6.91 6.13 4.46
N ARG A 15 -7.79 6.82 5.21
CA ARG A 15 -7.36 7.80 6.21
C ARG A 15 -6.74 7.18 7.46
N LYS A 16 -7.03 5.92 7.74
CA LYS A 16 -6.57 5.19 8.92
C LYS A 16 -5.92 3.87 8.53
N ARG A 17 -5.11 3.32 9.42
CA ARG A 17 -4.59 1.97 9.31
C ARG A 17 -5.72 0.97 9.55
N SER A 18 -5.96 0.08 8.61
CA SER A 18 -7.05 -0.89 8.65
C SER A 18 -6.97 -1.79 9.90
N ILE A 19 -5.78 -2.26 10.23
CA ILE A 19 -5.54 -3.10 11.42
C ILE A 19 -5.91 -2.39 12.72
N ASP A 20 -5.67 -1.08 12.84
CA ASP A 20 -6.04 -0.30 14.02
C ASP A 20 -7.57 -0.29 14.21
N VAL A 21 -8.32 -0.06 13.11
CA VAL A 21 -9.78 0.00 13.15
C VAL A 21 -10.38 -1.38 13.43
N LEU A 22 -9.81 -2.44 12.83
CA LEU A 22 -10.23 -3.82 13.12
C LEU A 22 -10.01 -4.18 14.59
N CYS A 23 -8.81 -3.89 15.13
CA CYS A 23 -8.49 -4.18 16.53
C CYS A 23 -9.35 -3.36 17.49
N GLU A 24 -9.57 -2.06 17.20
CA GLU A 24 -10.46 -1.21 17.99
C GLU A 24 -11.89 -1.78 18.06
N SER A 25 -12.45 -2.15 16.91
CA SER A 25 -13.81 -2.68 16.80
C SER A 25 -13.99 -4.05 17.45
N LEU A 26 -12.91 -4.82 17.63
CA LEU A 26 -12.91 -6.14 18.23
C LEU A 26 -12.40 -6.14 19.69
N GLY A 27 -12.07 -4.97 20.25
CA GLY A 27 -11.56 -4.84 21.62
C GLY A 27 -10.11 -5.32 21.80
N LEU A 28 -9.31 -5.36 20.72
CA LEU A 28 -7.93 -5.87 20.66
C LEU A 28 -6.87 -4.76 20.63
N SER A 29 -7.24 -3.51 20.94
CA SER A 29 -6.33 -2.36 20.86
C SER A 29 -5.14 -2.49 21.80
N ARG A 30 -5.30 -3.16 22.96
CA ARG A 30 -4.23 -3.35 23.94
C ARG A 30 -3.17 -4.33 23.39
N GLU A 31 -3.61 -5.45 22.83
CA GLU A 31 -2.77 -6.47 22.23
C GLU A 31 -1.96 -5.89 21.04
N LEU A 32 -2.63 -5.09 20.20
CA LEU A 32 -1.97 -4.40 19.09
C LEU A 32 -0.90 -3.44 19.59
N LEU A 33 -1.18 -2.66 20.65
CA LEU A 33 -0.21 -1.74 21.22
C LEU A 33 1.03 -2.47 21.77
N GLU A 34 0.87 -3.64 22.36
CA GLU A 34 1.98 -4.48 22.85
C GLU A 34 2.88 -4.94 21.69
N ILE A 35 2.28 -5.37 20.58
CA ILE A 35 3.06 -5.73 19.37
C ILE A 35 3.74 -4.50 18.77
N ASP A 36 3.05 -3.37 18.65
CA ASP A 36 3.63 -2.15 18.06
C ASP A 36 4.85 -1.64 18.86
N ARG A 37 4.89 -1.83 20.18
CA ARG A 37 6.05 -1.48 21.03
C ARG A 37 7.31 -2.27 20.65
N VAL A 38 7.18 -3.53 20.28
CA VAL A 38 8.31 -4.41 19.92
C VAL A 38 8.53 -4.53 18.41
N SER A 39 7.64 -3.96 17.61
CA SER A 39 7.62 -4.11 16.14
C SER A 39 8.93 -3.67 15.47
N ARG A 40 9.62 -2.67 16.04
CA ARG A 40 10.90 -2.19 15.48
C ARG A 40 12.07 -3.13 15.71
N SER A 41 11.99 -4.02 16.68
CA SER A 41 13.04 -5.02 16.99
C SER A 41 12.87 -6.33 16.24
N LEU A 42 11.77 -6.49 15.49
CA LEU A 42 11.44 -7.69 14.74
C LEU A 42 11.42 -7.41 13.23
N PRO A 43 11.72 -8.40 12.37
CA PRO A 43 11.40 -8.34 10.96
C PRO A 43 9.90 -8.06 10.78
N ALA A 44 9.54 -7.21 9.80
CA ALA A 44 8.15 -6.78 9.63
C ALA A 44 7.20 -7.95 9.34
N PHE A 45 7.66 -8.97 8.61
CA PHE A 45 6.84 -10.17 8.36
C PHE A 45 6.44 -10.92 9.64
N ARG A 46 7.32 -10.94 10.66
CA ARG A 46 7.00 -11.54 11.97
C ARG A 46 5.94 -10.76 12.71
N VAL A 47 5.99 -9.43 12.63
CA VAL A 47 4.95 -8.56 13.20
C VAL A 47 3.59 -8.87 12.58
N GLY A 48 3.54 -9.02 11.24
CA GLY A 48 2.33 -9.41 10.53
C GLY A 48 1.78 -10.78 10.96
N GLU A 49 2.67 -11.78 11.16
CA GLU A 49 2.27 -13.11 11.67
C GLU A 49 1.66 -13.04 13.08
N GLU A 50 2.23 -12.24 13.99
CA GLU A 50 1.68 -12.07 15.34
C GLU A 50 0.32 -11.36 15.33
N ILE A 51 0.18 -10.31 14.52
CA ILE A 51 -1.09 -9.60 14.35
C ILE A 51 -2.17 -10.52 13.77
N ALA A 52 -1.82 -11.38 12.81
CA ALA A 52 -2.79 -12.29 12.20
C ALA A 52 -3.46 -13.24 13.22
N LYS A 53 -2.76 -13.62 14.28
CA LYS A 53 -3.29 -14.48 15.35
C LYS A 53 -4.46 -13.85 16.09
N PHE A 54 -4.52 -12.52 16.18
CA PHE A 54 -5.61 -11.78 16.82
C PHE A 54 -6.95 -12.01 16.13
N PHE A 55 -6.93 -12.28 14.84
CA PHE A 55 -8.13 -12.47 14.04
C PHE A 55 -8.53 -13.94 13.85
N LYS A 56 -7.87 -14.86 14.56
CA LYS A 56 -8.29 -16.28 14.58
C LYS A 56 -9.74 -16.41 15.03
N GLY A 57 -10.54 -17.14 14.26
CA GLY A 57 -11.96 -17.36 14.55
C GLY A 57 -12.89 -16.24 14.11
N GLN A 58 -12.35 -15.11 13.61
CA GLN A 58 -13.18 -14.05 13.01
C GLN A 58 -13.61 -14.45 11.59
N SER A 59 -14.82 -14.07 11.19
CA SER A 59 -15.25 -14.26 9.82
C SER A 59 -14.72 -13.14 8.92
N LYS A 60 -14.37 -13.51 7.69
CA LYS A 60 -14.00 -12.56 6.63
C LYS A 60 -15.05 -11.46 6.49
N ARG A 61 -16.33 -11.84 6.41
CA ARG A 61 -17.45 -10.91 6.30
C ARG A 61 -17.46 -9.89 7.43
N ARG A 62 -17.24 -10.30 8.69
CA ARG A 62 -17.20 -9.37 9.84
C ARG A 62 -16.08 -8.36 9.70
N LEU A 63 -14.89 -8.79 9.27
CA LEU A 63 -13.75 -7.89 9.05
C LEU A 63 -14.00 -6.93 7.89
N GLU A 64 -14.64 -7.37 6.82
CA GLU A 64 -15.04 -6.52 5.69
C GLU A 64 -16.07 -5.45 6.12
N GLU A 65 -17.07 -5.81 6.92
CA GLU A 65 -18.05 -4.87 7.47
C GLU A 65 -17.40 -3.77 8.33
N ILE A 66 -16.40 -4.12 9.14
CA ILE A 66 -15.62 -3.14 9.91
C ILE A 66 -14.75 -2.29 8.98
N PHE A 67 -14.08 -2.91 8.03
CA PHE A 67 -13.22 -2.23 7.06
C PHE A 67 -13.95 -1.16 6.26
N ASP A 68 -15.20 -1.41 5.86
CA ASP A 68 -16.05 -0.47 5.11
C ASP A 68 -16.35 0.82 5.87
N THR A 69 -16.13 0.84 7.19
CA THR A 69 -16.28 2.07 7.99
C THR A 69 -15.10 3.03 7.86
N ILE A 70 -14.00 2.61 7.23
CA ILE A 70 -12.79 3.41 7.12
C ILE A 70 -12.94 4.40 5.95
N PRO A 71 -12.91 5.71 6.21
CA PRO A 71 -13.09 6.68 5.15
C PRO A 71 -11.90 6.73 4.20
N LEU A 72 -12.18 6.96 2.94
CA LEU A 72 -11.18 7.29 1.92
C LEU A 72 -10.51 8.64 2.22
N SER A 73 -9.26 8.79 1.79
CA SER A 73 -8.57 10.08 1.82
C SER A 73 -9.19 11.06 0.83
N ASP A 74 -9.27 12.36 1.21
CA ASP A 74 -9.88 13.38 0.37
C ASP A 74 -9.18 13.50 -0.99
N GLY A 75 -9.98 13.43 -2.05
CA GLY A 75 -9.51 13.59 -3.42
C GLY A 75 -8.91 12.33 -4.05
N VAL A 76 -8.92 11.18 -3.37
CA VAL A 76 -8.37 9.93 -3.92
C VAL A 76 -9.11 9.51 -5.20
N ASN A 77 -10.45 9.52 -5.21
CA ASN A 77 -11.23 9.11 -6.37
C ASN A 77 -10.90 9.96 -7.62
N SER A 78 -10.87 11.30 -7.46
CA SER A 78 -10.50 12.20 -8.56
C SER A 78 -9.09 11.93 -9.09
N PHE A 79 -8.15 11.61 -8.18
CA PHE A 79 -6.78 11.26 -8.56
C PHE A 79 -6.70 9.93 -9.31
N LEU A 80 -7.42 8.90 -8.88
CA LEU A 80 -7.45 7.61 -9.57
C LEU A 80 -8.10 7.72 -10.95
N GLU A 81 -9.19 8.49 -11.07
CA GLU A 81 -9.77 8.82 -12.37
C GLU A 81 -8.77 9.56 -13.28
N PHE A 82 -8.00 10.49 -12.74
CA PHE A 82 -6.94 11.16 -13.50
C PHE A 82 -5.89 10.16 -13.99
N LEU A 83 -5.42 9.24 -13.15
CA LEU A 83 -4.48 8.18 -13.54
C LEU A 83 -5.08 7.29 -14.64
N GLY A 84 -6.35 6.88 -14.50
CA GLY A 84 -7.05 6.08 -15.52
C GLY A 84 -7.13 6.80 -16.87
N ARG A 85 -7.48 8.09 -16.89
CA ARG A 85 -7.47 8.92 -18.12
C ARG A 85 -6.07 9.00 -18.76
N LYS A 86 -5.01 8.93 -17.95
CA LYS A 86 -3.62 8.89 -18.41
C LYS A 86 -3.10 7.48 -18.72
N GLN A 87 -3.99 6.48 -18.69
CA GLN A 87 -3.71 5.07 -19.00
C GLN A 87 -2.65 4.44 -18.06
N PHE A 88 -2.67 4.83 -16.78
CA PHE A 88 -1.91 4.12 -15.77
C PHE A 88 -2.61 2.82 -15.37
N LEU A 89 -1.82 1.76 -15.20
CA LEU A 89 -2.24 0.61 -14.41
C LEU A 89 -2.14 0.98 -12.93
N ILE A 90 -3.21 0.79 -12.20
CA ILE A 90 -3.31 1.17 -10.78
C ILE A 90 -3.23 -0.09 -9.94
N ALA A 91 -2.20 -0.18 -9.10
CA ALA A 91 -2.02 -1.30 -8.18
C ALA A 91 -2.06 -0.81 -6.73
N ILE A 92 -2.91 -1.42 -5.91
CA ILE A 92 -2.91 -1.27 -4.45
C ILE A 92 -1.97 -2.32 -3.87
N ALA A 93 -0.95 -1.87 -3.15
CA ALA A 93 0.00 -2.75 -2.48
C ALA A 93 0.09 -2.40 -0.99
N THR A 94 -0.26 -3.37 -0.12
CA THR A 94 -0.41 -3.13 1.31
C THR A 94 0.20 -4.25 2.16
N ASP A 95 0.76 -3.90 3.30
CA ASP A 95 1.18 -4.85 4.34
C ASP A 95 0.00 -5.28 5.24
N SER A 96 -1.22 -5.04 4.79
CA SER A 96 -2.47 -5.52 5.38
C SER A 96 -3.01 -6.74 4.58
N TYR A 97 -4.25 -7.13 4.83
CA TYR A 97 -4.85 -8.32 4.23
C TYR A 97 -5.32 -8.10 2.79
N GLY A 98 -4.92 -9.01 1.90
CA GLY A 98 -5.23 -8.91 0.47
C GLY A 98 -6.73 -8.93 0.16
N PHE A 99 -7.56 -9.62 0.95
CA PHE A 99 -9.01 -9.63 0.74
C PHE A 99 -9.66 -8.26 1.05
N LEU A 100 -9.13 -7.50 2.01
CA LEU A 100 -9.58 -6.13 2.29
C LEU A 100 -9.14 -5.17 1.17
N ALA A 101 -7.89 -5.32 0.73
CA ALA A 101 -7.39 -4.54 -0.40
C ALA A 101 -8.16 -4.85 -1.71
N GLN A 102 -8.59 -6.10 -1.92
CA GLN A 102 -9.44 -6.49 -3.05
C GLN A 102 -10.81 -5.82 -3.00
N ARG A 103 -11.41 -5.72 -1.80
CA ARG A 103 -12.66 -5.00 -1.59
C ARG A 103 -12.51 -3.50 -1.91
N LEU A 104 -11.44 -2.88 -1.42
CA LEU A 104 -11.13 -1.49 -1.74
C LEU A 104 -10.89 -1.29 -3.24
N ALA A 105 -10.15 -2.19 -3.89
CA ALA A 105 -9.86 -2.11 -5.32
C ALA A 105 -11.14 -2.13 -6.18
N GLN A 106 -12.14 -2.93 -5.79
CA GLN A 106 -13.45 -2.94 -6.45
C GLN A 106 -14.19 -1.60 -6.29
N GLU A 107 -14.08 -0.96 -5.13
CA GLU A 107 -14.70 0.34 -4.86
C GLU A 107 -14.05 1.47 -5.68
N VAL A 108 -12.71 1.51 -5.71
CA VAL A 108 -11.95 2.62 -6.30
C VAL A 108 -11.52 2.38 -7.74
N GLY A 109 -11.78 1.21 -8.32
CA GLY A 109 -11.44 0.87 -9.69
C GLY A 109 -9.94 0.62 -9.92
N ALA A 110 -9.23 0.01 -8.95
CA ALA A 110 -7.84 -0.39 -9.12
C ALA A 110 -7.71 -1.73 -9.87
N ASP A 111 -6.67 -1.85 -10.71
CA ASP A 111 -6.47 -2.99 -11.61
C ASP A 111 -5.84 -4.20 -10.90
N PHE A 112 -4.96 -3.96 -9.92
CA PHE A 112 -4.19 -4.99 -9.23
C PHE A 112 -4.18 -4.79 -7.72
N VAL A 113 -4.07 -5.91 -7.01
CA VAL A 113 -3.92 -5.94 -5.55
C VAL A 113 -2.75 -6.82 -5.16
N HIS A 114 -1.97 -6.36 -4.21
CA HIS A 114 -0.92 -7.14 -3.55
C HIS A 114 -0.98 -6.88 -2.05
N GLY A 115 -1.31 -7.92 -1.29
CA GLY A 115 -1.45 -7.87 0.16
C GLY A 115 -1.23 -9.25 0.77
N HIS A 116 -1.30 -9.36 2.09
CA HIS A 116 -1.15 -10.64 2.76
C HIS A 116 -2.23 -11.64 2.35
N ILE A 117 -1.81 -12.86 2.02
CA ILE A 117 -2.71 -14.00 1.84
C ILE A 117 -2.99 -14.57 3.22
N VAL A 118 -4.24 -14.53 3.65
CA VAL A 118 -4.70 -15.04 4.94
C VAL A 118 -5.26 -16.44 4.75
N GLU A 119 -4.87 -17.39 5.58
CA GLU A 119 -5.45 -18.73 5.58
C GLU A 119 -6.85 -18.69 6.20
N MET A 120 -7.80 -19.33 5.51
CA MET A 120 -9.20 -19.41 5.93
C MET A 120 -9.74 -20.83 5.80
N GLU A 121 -10.61 -21.21 6.72
CA GLU A 121 -11.46 -22.40 6.65
C GLU A 121 -12.89 -21.93 6.39
N GLY A 122 -13.36 -22.07 5.14
CA GLY A 122 -14.59 -21.42 4.70
C GLY A 122 -14.47 -19.89 4.79
N ASP A 123 -15.32 -19.24 5.59
CA ASP A 123 -15.29 -17.78 5.83
C ASP A 123 -14.52 -17.38 7.11
N ILE A 124 -13.92 -18.34 7.82
CA ILE A 124 -13.30 -18.12 9.13
C ILE A 124 -11.77 -18.07 9.00
N LEU A 125 -11.15 -17.01 9.53
CA LEU A 125 -9.71 -16.87 9.55
C LEU A 125 -9.08 -17.84 10.56
N THR A 126 -8.01 -18.52 10.15
CA THR A 126 -7.25 -19.44 11.03
C THR A 126 -6.22 -18.71 11.91
N GLY A 127 -5.97 -17.43 11.61
CA GLY A 127 -4.93 -16.64 12.27
C GLY A 127 -3.54 -16.85 11.69
N ARG A 128 -3.42 -17.44 10.48
CA ARG A 128 -2.14 -17.68 9.78
C ARG A 128 -2.05 -16.89 8.49
N LEU A 129 -0.84 -16.43 8.18
CA LEU A 129 -0.51 -15.85 6.89
C LEU A 129 0.18 -16.89 6.02
N LEU A 130 -0.21 -16.94 4.73
CA LEU A 130 0.40 -17.81 3.71
C LEU A 130 1.39 -17.05 2.83
N THR A 131 1.52 -15.73 3.00
CA THR A 131 2.47 -14.91 2.25
C THR A 131 3.88 -15.23 2.69
N PRO A 132 4.75 -15.73 1.81
CA PRO A 132 6.14 -16.00 2.17
C PRO A 132 6.89 -14.67 2.39
N PRO A 133 7.93 -14.67 3.25
CA PRO A 133 8.81 -13.51 3.37
C PRO A 133 9.41 -13.10 2.03
N CYS A 134 9.52 -11.80 1.78
CA CYS A 134 10.12 -11.28 0.55
C CYS A 134 11.60 -11.72 0.44
N CYS A 135 11.98 -12.21 -0.75
CA CYS A 135 13.37 -12.61 -1.04
C CYS A 135 14.25 -11.45 -1.52
N LEU A 136 13.65 -10.31 -1.92
CA LEU A 136 14.39 -9.15 -2.37
C LEU A 136 14.96 -8.39 -1.16
N ARG A 137 16.29 -8.38 -1.03
CA ARG A 137 16.99 -7.64 0.03
C ARG A 137 17.49 -6.33 -0.55
N VAL A 138 16.80 -5.24 -0.23
CA VAL A 138 17.24 -3.87 -0.50
C VAL A 138 17.78 -3.29 0.80
N GLY A 139 18.92 -2.61 0.76
CA GLY A 139 19.47 -1.95 1.94
C GLY A 139 18.46 -0.99 2.57
N GLY A 140 18.19 -1.13 3.85
CA GLY A 140 17.16 -0.37 4.57
C GLY A 140 15.75 -1.00 4.60
N CYS A 141 15.53 -2.13 3.90
CA CYS A 141 14.28 -2.88 3.98
C CYS A 141 14.10 -3.54 5.36
N ARG A 142 12.89 -3.44 5.91
CA ARG A 142 12.51 -4.08 7.18
C ARG A 142 11.99 -5.51 7.02
N GLU A 143 12.25 -6.15 5.88
CA GLU A 143 11.85 -7.53 5.58
C GLU A 143 10.32 -7.72 5.65
N PHE A 144 9.58 -6.89 4.93
CA PHE A 144 8.14 -7.08 4.74
C PHE A 144 7.88 -8.32 3.88
N ALA A 145 6.84 -9.09 4.19
CA ALA A 145 6.43 -10.22 3.36
C ALA A 145 5.81 -9.72 2.05
N VAL A 146 4.96 -8.70 2.11
CA VAL A 146 4.39 -8.07 0.91
C VAL A 146 5.42 -7.13 0.30
N CYS A 147 6.06 -7.58 -0.78
CA CYS A 147 7.11 -6.80 -1.45
C CYS A 147 6.52 -5.92 -2.56
N LYS A 148 6.32 -4.63 -2.27
CA LYS A 148 5.83 -3.65 -3.26
C LYS A 148 6.80 -3.44 -4.42
N LEU A 149 8.10 -3.59 -4.19
CA LEU A 149 9.12 -3.52 -5.23
C LEU A 149 9.03 -4.72 -6.20
N ASP A 150 8.83 -5.93 -5.68
CA ASP A 150 8.62 -7.11 -6.54
C ASP A 150 7.38 -6.94 -7.42
N LEU A 151 6.29 -6.40 -6.87
CA LEU A 151 5.11 -6.07 -7.65
C LEU A 151 5.41 -5.08 -8.78
N LEU A 152 6.13 -3.98 -8.47
CA LEU A 152 6.54 -3.00 -9.47
C LEU A 152 7.35 -3.66 -10.58
N ARG A 153 8.36 -4.46 -10.25
CA ARG A 153 9.22 -5.14 -11.23
C ARG A 153 8.47 -6.11 -12.11
N ARG A 154 7.45 -6.81 -11.57
CA ARG A 154 6.60 -7.72 -12.35
C ARG A 154 5.65 -7.01 -13.30
N LEU A 155 5.15 -5.84 -12.93
CA LEU A 155 4.17 -5.09 -13.73
C LEU A 155 4.83 -4.12 -14.71
N LYS A 156 5.99 -3.54 -14.38
CA LYS A 156 6.64 -2.50 -15.16
C LYS A 156 7.26 -3.04 -16.44
N ARG A 157 6.85 -2.48 -17.60
CA ARG A 157 7.49 -2.70 -18.89
C ARG A 157 8.61 -1.70 -19.09
N ALA A 158 9.54 -1.97 -20.03
CA ALA A 158 10.77 -1.18 -20.23
C ALA A 158 10.55 0.33 -20.49
N LYS A 159 9.40 0.72 -21.02
CA LYS A 159 9.07 2.13 -21.34
C LYS A 159 8.00 2.74 -20.42
N ASP A 160 7.48 1.98 -19.47
CA ASP A 160 6.44 2.47 -18.57
C ASP A 160 7.04 3.43 -17.55
N PHE A 161 6.36 4.55 -17.34
CA PHE A 161 6.64 5.44 -16.22
C PHE A 161 6.03 4.88 -14.94
N SER A 162 6.77 4.90 -13.85
CA SER A 162 6.33 4.34 -12.56
C SER A 162 6.20 5.40 -11.48
N LEU A 163 5.04 5.41 -10.84
CA LEU A 163 4.71 6.19 -9.66
C LEU A 163 4.63 5.26 -8.45
N ALA A 164 5.26 5.63 -7.34
CA ALA A 164 5.06 4.99 -6.04
C ALA A 164 4.60 6.01 -5.01
N VAL A 165 3.52 5.72 -4.30
CA VAL A 165 2.94 6.61 -3.28
C VAL A 165 2.69 5.81 -2.01
N GLY A 166 3.16 6.31 -0.88
CA GLY A 166 2.95 5.67 0.41
C GLY A 166 3.40 6.54 1.58
N ASP A 167 3.21 6.06 2.80
CA ASP A 167 3.39 6.84 4.02
C ASP A 167 4.41 6.24 5.01
N GLY A 168 4.86 4.99 4.78
CA GLY A 168 5.58 4.21 5.78
C GLY A 168 6.78 3.42 5.28
N ASP A 169 7.39 2.66 6.20
CA ASP A 169 8.58 1.86 5.93
C ASP A 169 8.35 0.76 4.89
N SER A 170 7.10 0.27 4.73
CA SER A 170 6.74 -0.72 3.71
C SER A 170 6.88 -0.21 2.27
N ASP A 171 6.90 1.13 2.10
CA ASP A 171 7.01 1.78 0.80
C ASP A 171 8.46 2.06 0.40
N PHE A 172 9.40 1.95 1.36
CA PHE A 172 10.80 2.30 1.14
C PHE A 172 11.38 1.62 -0.11
N CYS A 173 11.26 0.29 -0.20
CA CYS A 173 11.88 -0.47 -1.29
C CYS A 173 11.33 -0.11 -2.66
N VAL A 174 10.02 0.04 -2.83
CA VAL A 174 9.43 0.41 -4.12
C VAL A 174 9.80 1.83 -4.53
N MET A 175 9.96 2.74 -3.57
CA MET A 175 10.36 4.12 -3.81
C MET A 175 11.81 4.26 -4.27
N THR A 176 12.69 3.29 -3.97
CA THR A 176 14.08 3.31 -4.50
C THR A 176 14.16 3.12 -6.00
N GLU A 177 13.18 2.49 -6.63
CA GLU A 177 13.20 2.15 -8.07
C GLU A 177 12.10 2.84 -8.89
N ALA A 178 11.11 3.43 -8.25
CA ALA A 178 10.08 4.18 -8.96
C ALA A 178 10.66 5.44 -9.62
N ASP A 179 10.18 5.79 -10.82
CA ASP A 179 10.60 7.02 -11.51
C ASP A 179 10.13 8.27 -10.76
N LEU A 180 8.96 8.19 -10.12
CA LEU A 180 8.40 9.24 -9.28
C LEU A 180 7.97 8.68 -7.91
N PRO A 181 8.88 8.62 -6.94
CA PRO A 181 8.55 8.29 -5.55
C PRO A 181 8.00 9.51 -4.82
N VAL A 182 6.82 9.38 -4.20
CA VAL A 182 6.16 10.46 -3.46
C VAL A 182 5.72 9.98 -2.08
N ALA A 183 6.20 10.65 -1.03
CA ALA A 183 5.77 10.39 0.34
C ALA A 183 4.46 11.15 0.63
N TYR A 184 3.39 10.41 0.92
CA TYR A 184 2.08 10.95 1.27
C TYR A 184 1.92 10.95 2.79
N ARG A 185 1.82 12.15 3.43
CA ARG A 185 1.70 12.27 4.91
C ARG A 185 2.65 11.35 5.67
N PRO A 186 3.96 11.32 5.35
CA PRO A 186 4.86 10.27 5.83
C PRO A 186 4.93 10.20 7.34
N ARG A 187 4.81 8.99 7.88
CA ARG A 187 4.91 8.66 9.30
C ARG A 187 6.34 8.32 9.74
N THR A 188 7.25 8.14 8.79
CA THR A 188 8.63 7.74 9.04
C THR A 188 9.60 8.64 8.30
N ARG A 189 10.82 8.81 8.87
CA ARG A 189 11.90 9.53 8.22
C ARG A 189 12.67 8.69 7.20
N SER A 190 12.49 7.38 7.18
CA SER A 190 13.16 6.51 6.22
C SER A 190 12.88 6.93 4.77
N LEU A 191 11.67 7.43 4.50
CA LEU A 191 11.27 7.87 3.17
C LEU A 191 12.00 9.15 2.70
N ASP A 192 12.60 9.94 3.59
CA ASP A 192 13.35 11.15 3.23
C ASP A 192 14.59 10.83 2.36
N ALA A 193 15.14 9.63 2.51
CA ALA A 193 16.30 9.19 1.74
C ALA A 193 15.96 8.77 0.29
N VAL A 194 14.69 8.44 0.02
CA VAL A 194 14.27 7.83 -1.26
C VAL A 194 13.22 8.64 -2.01
N THR A 195 12.70 9.73 -1.43
CA THR A 195 11.70 10.60 -2.07
C THR A 195 12.17 12.04 -2.20
N LYS A 196 11.77 12.69 -3.30
CA LYS A 196 11.99 14.13 -3.52
C LYS A 196 10.77 14.97 -3.17
N PHE A 197 9.60 14.34 -3.10
CA PHE A 197 8.32 15.01 -2.89
C PHE A 197 7.61 14.47 -1.66
N ARG A 198 7.14 15.40 -0.83
CA ARG A 198 6.25 15.12 0.30
C ARG A 198 4.98 15.89 0.10
N VAL A 199 3.85 15.20 0.17
CA VAL A 199 2.53 15.78 -0.03
C VAL A 199 1.60 15.45 1.14
N SER A 200 0.61 16.30 1.37
CA SER A 200 -0.40 16.11 2.41
C SER A 200 -1.80 15.92 1.85
N SER A 201 -1.97 15.99 0.53
CA SER A 201 -3.26 15.80 -0.14
C SER A 201 -3.10 15.21 -1.54
N PHE A 202 -4.14 14.51 -2.02
CA PHE A 202 -4.18 14.01 -3.39
C PHE A 202 -4.20 15.13 -4.44
N ALA A 203 -4.70 16.31 -4.11
CA ALA A 203 -4.63 17.48 -5.00
C ALA A 203 -3.18 17.95 -5.22
N GLN A 204 -2.33 17.92 -4.19
CA GLN A 204 -0.89 18.20 -4.36
C GLN A 204 -0.20 17.10 -5.16
N LEU A 205 -0.52 15.82 -4.88
CA LEU A 205 0.01 14.68 -5.60
C LEU A 205 -0.33 14.77 -7.09
N GLU A 206 -1.59 15.04 -7.44
CA GLU A 206 -2.03 15.16 -8.83
C GLU A 206 -1.26 16.26 -9.58
N LYS A 207 -1.02 17.41 -8.96
CA LYS A 207 -0.24 18.49 -9.59
C LYS A 207 1.18 18.06 -9.93
N ILE A 208 1.83 17.30 -9.04
CA ILE A 208 3.18 16.77 -9.27
C ILE A 208 3.18 15.76 -10.41
N VAL A 209 2.27 14.77 -10.35
CA VAL A 209 2.18 13.70 -11.37
C VAL A 209 1.85 14.30 -12.74
N ARG A 210 0.90 15.23 -12.82
CA ARG A 210 0.52 15.93 -14.06
C ARG A 210 1.73 16.60 -14.70
N ARG A 211 2.50 17.37 -13.93
CA ARG A 211 3.70 18.06 -14.40
C ARG A 211 4.77 17.09 -14.93
N GLU A 212 5.01 15.97 -14.23
CA GLU A 212 6.00 14.99 -14.66
C GLU A 212 5.55 14.24 -15.93
N VAL A 213 4.28 13.89 -16.04
CA VAL A 213 3.71 13.25 -17.24
C VAL A 213 3.81 14.20 -18.45
N GLU A 214 3.41 15.47 -18.31
CA GLU A 214 3.53 16.47 -19.38
C GLU A 214 4.98 16.64 -19.84
N ARG A 215 5.93 16.74 -18.90
CA ARG A 215 7.37 16.84 -19.22
C ARG A 215 7.87 15.65 -20.04
N LEU A 216 7.37 14.45 -19.77
CA LEU A 216 7.76 13.23 -20.49
C LEU A 216 7.08 13.14 -21.86
N GLU A 217 5.83 13.56 -21.98
CA GLU A 217 5.10 13.64 -23.24
C GLU A 217 5.81 14.61 -24.21
N ASP A 218 6.26 15.77 -23.74
CA ASP A 218 7.01 16.76 -24.53
C ASP A 218 8.38 16.25 -25.00
N LYS A 219 9.12 15.54 -24.12
CA LYS A 219 10.39 14.92 -24.52
C LYS A 219 10.24 13.86 -25.60
N ASN A 220 9.12 13.14 -25.60
CA ASN A 220 8.84 12.10 -26.60
C ASN A 220 8.35 12.67 -27.94
N ARG A 221 7.77 13.88 -27.96
CA ARG A 221 7.39 14.58 -29.21
C ARG A 221 8.59 15.20 -29.94
N ASN A 222 9.65 15.49 -29.20
CA ASN A 222 10.86 16.16 -29.73
C ASN A 222 11.97 15.17 -30.11
N LYS A 223 11.69 13.87 -30.10
CA LYS A 223 12.56 12.78 -30.62
C LYS A 223 11.99 12.18 -31.88
#